data_1ac168360312a7e3c79e910fa16fe01e
#
_entry.id   1ac168360312a7e3c79e910fa16fe01e
#
_cell.length_a   1.000
_cell.length_b   1.000
_cell.length_c   1.000
_cell.angle_alpha   90.00
_cell.angle_beta   90.00
_cell.angle_gamma   90.00
#
_symmetry.space_group_name_H-M   'P 1'
#
loop_
_entity.id
_entity.type
_entity.pdbx_description
1 polymer ?
#
loop_
_entity_poly.entity_id
_entity_poly.type
_entity_poly.pdbx_seq_one_letter_code
_entity_poly.pdbx_strand_id
1 'polypeptide(L)'
;VLQQDTKIAIFGWADAGETVEVVFAGQKVKTTADTDGTWRVNLKPIKTKKEGQTLTIAGKNKLVYLDVSVGDVWVASGQSNMEWGMKVRKEYADDIAASEDPLLRLFFVPKNTSLEPLTDIEVPQGTSNPERAARWVLCTPEMLAKINGQGFSATAYYFARDMRAANGRPLGVIQSAWGGTRAEAWTSLSGLKQEPALAHYVAAYEKNVKDNPEILATYPQKQKEFDEAVREWDKTVGKEWNQAQKEWAIAVQAAQAAGKPAPPKPQPRVPRPPNPRKPNGGNNGPSNLFNAMISPLIPLSIKGVIWYQGEFNSGGSGKECATLFSRMV
;
A
#
# COMPACT_ATOMS: atom_id res chain seq x y z
N VAL A 1 10.31 -13.79 -0.82
CA VAL A 1 11.75 -13.52 -0.62
C VAL A 1 11.98 -13.20 0.85
N LEU A 2 13.07 -13.67 1.42
CA LEU A 2 13.54 -13.34 2.77
C LEU A 2 14.81 -12.50 2.68
N GLN A 3 14.94 -11.50 3.56
CA GLN A 3 16.08 -10.58 3.55
C GLN A 3 17.38 -11.29 3.93
N GLN A 4 18.41 -11.12 3.09
CA GLN A 4 19.76 -11.64 3.33
C GLN A 4 20.51 -10.85 4.42
N ASP A 5 21.59 -11.46 4.93
CA ASP A 5 22.62 -10.84 5.79
C ASP A 5 22.09 -10.22 7.10
N THR A 6 20.89 -10.56 7.52
CA THR A 6 20.29 -10.13 8.78
C THR A 6 19.51 -11.27 9.43
N LYS A 7 19.12 -11.11 10.68
CA LYS A 7 18.19 -12.03 11.35
C LYS A 7 16.88 -12.05 10.59
N ILE A 8 16.37 -13.23 10.27
CA ILE A 8 15.13 -13.40 9.53
C ILE A 8 14.03 -13.80 10.49
N ALA A 9 13.05 -12.95 10.68
CA ALA A 9 11.86 -13.26 11.46
C ALA A 9 10.92 -14.15 10.62
N ILE A 10 10.54 -15.30 11.19
CA ILE A 10 9.39 -16.10 10.72
C ILE A 10 8.38 -16.11 11.86
N PHE A 11 7.14 -15.79 11.54
CA PHE A 11 6.08 -15.57 12.53
C PHE A 11 4.72 -16.02 11.98
N GLY A 12 3.77 -16.18 12.87
CA GLY A 12 2.42 -16.60 12.52
C GLY A 12 1.56 -16.88 13.74
N TRP A 13 0.53 -17.67 13.56
CA TRP A 13 -0.44 -18.02 14.58
C TRP A 13 -0.56 -19.55 14.69
N ALA A 14 -0.80 -20.03 15.90
CA ALA A 14 -1.07 -21.42 16.24
C ALA A 14 -1.96 -21.46 17.49
N ASP A 15 -2.37 -22.64 17.94
CA ASP A 15 -3.09 -22.72 19.20
C ASP A 15 -2.18 -22.30 20.37
N ALA A 16 -2.76 -21.63 21.37
CA ALA A 16 -2.01 -21.22 22.57
C ALA A 16 -1.25 -22.40 23.19
N GLY A 17 0.04 -22.23 23.43
CA GLY A 17 0.90 -23.27 23.95
C GLY A 17 1.37 -24.34 22.94
N GLU A 18 0.99 -24.21 21.66
CA GLU A 18 1.45 -25.12 20.61
C GLU A 18 2.93 -24.92 20.31
N THR A 19 3.66 -26.02 20.20
CA THR A 19 5.06 -25.98 19.75
C THR A 19 5.12 -25.93 18.24
N VAL A 20 5.79 -24.89 17.72
CA VAL A 20 6.01 -24.68 16.28
C VAL A 20 7.49 -24.86 15.95
N GLU A 21 7.79 -25.66 14.94
CA GLU A 21 9.12 -25.89 14.42
C GLU A 21 9.26 -25.29 13.03
N VAL A 22 10.29 -24.49 12.82
CA VAL A 22 10.64 -23.89 11.52
C VAL A 22 11.95 -24.48 11.02
N VAL A 23 11.93 -25.00 9.79
CA VAL A 23 13.12 -25.55 9.10
C VAL A 23 13.34 -24.77 7.81
N PHE A 24 14.52 -24.14 7.69
CA PHE A 24 14.91 -23.40 6.49
C PHE A 24 16.43 -23.30 6.37
N ALA A 25 16.96 -23.51 5.18
CA ALA A 25 18.37 -23.33 4.83
C ALA A 25 19.34 -24.03 5.81
N GLY A 26 19.01 -25.26 6.22
CA GLY A 26 19.80 -26.04 7.16
C GLY A 26 19.64 -25.64 8.63
N GLN A 27 18.86 -24.62 8.93
CA GLN A 27 18.50 -24.21 10.29
C GLN A 27 17.20 -24.87 10.72
N LYS A 28 17.12 -25.24 11.98
CA LYS A 28 15.94 -25.82 12.62
C LYS A 28 15.76 -25.13 13.97
N VAL A 29 14.65 -24.41 14.12
CA VAL A 29 14.33 -23.58 15.28
C VAL A 29 12.93 -23.90 15.77
N LYS A 30 12.75 -23.95 17.09
CA LYS A 30 11.45 -24.18 17.73
C LYS A 30 11.05 -22.98 18.57
N THR A 31 9.76 -22.79 18.71
CA THR A 31 9.13 -21.85 19.63
C THR A 31 7.82 -22.43 20.14
N THR A 32 7.21 -21.77 21.12
CA THR A 32 5.87 -22.07 21.59
C THR A 32 5.00 -20.85 21.34
N ALA A 33 3.79 -21.06 20.85
CA ALA A 33 2.83 -19.98 20.65
C ALA A 33 2.41 -19.39 22.01
N ASP A 34 2.33 -18.07 22.08
CA ASP A 34 1.90 -17.32 23.24
C ASP A 34 0.40 -17.54 23.55
N THR A 35 -0.07 -16.98 24.65
CA THR A 35 -1.48 -17.13 25.08
C THR A 35 -2.49 -16.52 24.12
N ASP A 36 -2.08 -15.56 23.29
CA ASP A 36 -2.88 -14.96 22.20
C ASP A 36 -2.76 -15.74 20.88
N GLY A 37 -2.02 -16.85 20.87
CA GLY A 37 -1.77 -17.69 19.70
C GLY A 37 -0.65 -17.19 18.79
N THR A 38 -0.03 -16.06 19.06
CA THR A 38 1.09 -15.57 18.22
C THR A 38 2.38 -16.34 18.51
N TRP A 39 3.20 -16.53 17.48
CA TRP A 39 4.52 -17.09 17.64
C TRP A 39 5.53 -16.42 16.70
N ARG A 40 6.79 -16.41 17.12
CA ARG A 40 7.91 -15.91 16.33
C ARG A 40 9.19 -16.69 16.59
N VAL A 41 9.96 -16.92 15.51
CA VAL A 41 11.35 -17.36 15.58
C VAL A 41 12.24 -16.42 14.78
N ASN A 42 13.52 -16.38 15.14
CA ASN A 42 14.53 -15.65 14.37
C ASN A 42 15.57 -16.64 13.85
N LEU A 43 15.66 -16.79 12.54
CA LEU A 43 16.75 -17.51 11.90
C LEU A 43 18.01 -16.65 11.91
N LYS A 44 19.17 -17.30 11.98
CA LYS A 44 20.47 -16.62 11.81
C LYS A 44 20.58 -16.04 10.39
N PRO A 45 21.40 -15.01 10.18
CA PRO A 45 21.64 -14.43 8.87
C PRO A 45 21.99 -15.49 7.82
N ILE A 46 21.41 -15.37 6.66
CA ILE A 46 21.63 -16.26 5.51
C ILE A 46 22.13 -15.40 4.35
N LYS A 47 23.21 -15.85 3.71
CA LYS A 47 23.69 -15.23 2.48
C LYS A 47 22.77 -15.56 1.32
N THR A 48 22.68 -14.65 0.36
CA THR A 48 21.89 -14.86 -0.85
C THR A 48 22.27 -16.16 -1.59
N LYS A 49 21.25 -16.81 -2.14
CA LYS A 49 21.39 -17.93 -3.09
C LYS A 49 20.41 -17.70 -4.24
N LYS A 50 20.83 -18.05 -5.44
CA LYS A 50 19.94 -17.92 -6.63
C LYS A 50 18.83 -18.96 -6.60
N GLU A 51 19.12 -20.16 -6.11
CA GLU A 51 18.16 -21.24 -6.01
C GLU A 51 17.22 -21.03 -4.83
N GLY A 52 15.92 -21.18 -5.09
CA GLY A 52 14.91 -21.20 -4.05
C GLY A 52 15.04 -22.44 -3.16
N GLN A 53 14.71 -22.29 -1.90
CA GLN A 53 14.80 -23.35 -0.88
C GLN A 53 13.42 -23.64 -0.30
N THR A 54 13.27 -24.81 0.29
CA THR A 54 12.02 -25.18 0.98
C THR A 54 12.03 -24.65 2.40
N LEU A 55 11.00 -23.87 2.75
CA LEU A 55 10.67 -23.48 4.12
C LEU A 55 9.56 -24.40 4.64
N THR A 56 9.81 -25.06 5.75
CA THR A 56 8.79 -25.88 6.43
C THR A 56 8.46 -25.27 7.79
N ILE A 57 7.17 -25.17 8.09
CA ILE A 57 6.64 -24.75 9.39
C ILE A 57 5.74 -25.89 9.87
N ALA A 58 6.04 -26.48 11.01
CA ALA A 58 5.35 -27.64 11.54
C ALA A 58 4.93 -27.41 13.00
N GLY A 59 3.65 -27.55 13.26
CA GLY A 59 3.00 -27.64 14.55
C GLY A 59 2.06 -28.83 14.53
N LYS A 60 0.80 -28.66 14.94
CA LYS A 60 -0.27 -29.65 14.76
C LYS A 60 -0.56 -29.91 13.27
N ASN A 61 -0.37 -28.92 12.43
CA ASN A 61 -0.36 -29.02 10.98
C ASN A 61 1.05 -28.81 10.42
N LYS A 62 1.21 -28.95 9.10
CA LYS A 62 2.47 -28.71 8.41
C LYS A 62 2.25 -27.85 7.19
N LEU A 63 2.96 -26.73 7.12
CA LEU A 63 3.01 -25.84 5.96
C LEU A 63 4.36 -26.01 5.26
N VAL A 64 4.35 -26.09 3.93
CA VAL A 64 5.54 -26.22 3.10
C VAL A 64 5.50 -25.16 2.01
N TYR A 65 6.46 -24.26 2.04
CA TYR A 65 6.65 -23.26 1.00
C TYR A 65 7.85 -23.63 0.16
N LEU A 66 7.60 -23.85 -1.11
CA LEU A 66 8.65 -24.17 -2.10
C LEU A 66 9.20 -22.86 -2.66
N ASP A 67 10.42 -22.93 -3.22
CA ASP A 67 11.06 -21.83 -3.94
C ASP A 67 11.17 -20.52 -3.13
N VAL A 68 11.48 -20.62 -1.84
CA VAL A 68 11.73 -19.45 -0.98
C VAL A 68 13.14 -18.93 -1.24
N SER A 69 13.24 -17.78 -1.87
CA SER A 69 14.51 -17.13 -2.19
C SER A 69 15.03 -16.30 -1.02
N VAL A 70 16.36 -16.18 -0.92
CA VAL A 70 17.05 -15.27 0.01
C VAL A 70 17.79 -14.21 -0.81
N GLY A 71 17.45 -12.94 -0.58
CA GLY A 71 17.98 -11.82 -1.35
C GLY A 71 17.64 -10.48 -0.71
N ASP A 72 17.54 -9.43 -1.49
CA ASP A 72 17.17 -8.10 -0.99
C ASP A 72 15.66 -7.90 -1.06
N VAL A 73 15.06 -7.45 0.06
CA VAL A 73 13.62 -7.13 0.16
C VAL A 73 13.44 -5.62 0.30
N TRP A 74 12.65 -5.03 -0.59
CA TRP A 74 12.36 -3.60 -0.58
C TRP A 74 10.86 -3.34 -0.44
N VAL A 75 10.51 -2.30 0.29
CA VAL A 75 9.14 -1.77 0.34
C VAL A 75 9.06 -0.54 -0.53
N ALA A 76 8.11 -0.53 -1.47
CA ALA A 76 7.79 0.58 -2.35
C ALA A 76 6.47 1.19 -1.89
N SER A 77 6.50 2.38 -1.29
CA SER A 77 5.32 2.99 -0.68
C SER A 77 5.20 4.47 -1.00
N GLY A 78 4.01 5.03 -0.79
CA GLY A 78 3.70 6.41 -1.10
C GLY A 78 2.31 6.59 -1.72
N GLN A 79 2.17 7.63 -2.56
CA GLN A 79 0.89 7.95 -3.20
C GLN A 79 0.89 7.63 -4.72
N SER A 80 0.15 8.39 -5.52
CA SER A 80 -0.12 8.09 -6.93
C SER A 80 1.11 7.82 -7.77
N ASN A 81 2.20 8.58 -7.62
CA ASN A 81 3.43 8.38 -8.40
C ASN A 81 4.17 7.08 -8.03
N MET A 82 3.93 6.53 -6.85
CA MET A 82 4.34 5.18 -6.49
C MET A 82 3.30 4.12 -6.89
N GLU A 83 2.02 4.47 -6.88
CA GLU A 83 0.95 3.52 -7.18
C GLU A 83 0.80 3.21 -8.68
N TRP A 84 1.04 4.17 -9.57
CA TRP A 84 0.79 4.02 -11.00
C TRP A 84 1.48 2.79 -11.55
N GLY A 85 0.63 1.88 -12.07
CA GLY A 85 1.06 0.57 -12.54
C GLY A 85 1.52 0.58 -13.99
N MET A 86 2.24 -0.46 -14.38
CA MET A 86 2.78 -0.65 -15.72
C MET A 86 1.72 -0.65 -16.82
N LYS A 87 0.45 -0.96 -16.50
CA LYS A 87 -0.63 -1.00 -17.49
C LYS A 87 -1.23 0.38 -17.81
N VAL A 88 -0.89 1.42 -17.05
CA VAL A 88 -1.47 2.76 -17.21
C VAL A 88 -1.03 3.45 -18.51
N ARG A 89 0.13 3.07 -19.05
CA ARG A 89 0.69 3.67 -20.26
C ARG A 89 1.01 2.61 -21.31
N LYS A 90 0.66 2.92 -22.56
CA LYS A 90 0.93 2.05 -23.71
C LYS A 90 2.43 1.90 -24.01
N GLU A 91 3.22 2.93 -23.68
CA GLU A 91 4.67 2.98 -23.86
C GLU A 91 5.41 1.93 -23.05
N TYR A 92 4.77 1.37 -22.01
CA TYR A 92 5.36 0.31 -21.19
C TYR A 92 5.13 -1.12 -21.74
N ALA A 93 4.48 -1.26 -22.91
CA ALA A 93 4.13 -2.58 -23.45
C ALA A 93 5.35 -3.48 -23.73
N ASP A 94 6.42 -2.91 -24.29
CA ASP A 94 7.65 -3.64 -24.58
C ASP A 94 8.39 -4.03 -23.30
N ASP A 95 8.44 -3.14 -22.31
CA ASP A 95 9.02 -3.44 -20.99
C ASP A 95 8.23 -4.53 -20.26
N ILE A 96 6.89 -4.53 -20.37
CA ILE A 96 6.05 -5.60 -19.83
C ILE A 96 6.40 -6.92 -20.53
N ALA A 97 6.46 -6.95 -21.86
CA ALA A 97 6.76 -8.16 -22.64
C ALA A 97 8.14 -8.75 -22.29
N ALA A 98 9.12 -7.90 -21.98
CA ALA A 98 10.48 -8.30 -21.63
C ALA A 98 10.71 -8.51 -20.12
N SER A 99 9.66 -8.47 -19.28
CA SER A 99 9.79 -8.39 -17.83
C SER A 99 10.05 -9.71 -17.11
N GLU A 100 10.13 -10.83 -17.81
CA GLU A 100 10.32 -12.12 -17.17
C GLU A 100 11.67 -12.19 -16.43
N ASP A 101 11.64 -12.30 -15.12
CA ASP A 101 12.82 -12.47 -14.27
C ASP A 101 12.53 -13.50 -13.17
N PRO A 102 13.12 -14.71 -13.25
CA PRO A 102 12.90 -15.78 -12.28
C PRO A 102 13.48 -15.48 -10.88
N LEU A 103 14.28 -14.44 -10.73
CA LEU A 103 14.86 -14.01 -9.46
C LEU A 103 14.20 -12.73 -8.90
N LEU A 104 13.23 -12.16 -9.60
CA LEU A 104 12.43 -11.04 -9.09
C LEU A 104 11.06 -11.55 -8.62
N ARG A 105 10.68 -11.16 -7.42
CA ARG A 105 9.37 -11.45 -6.82
C ARG A 105 8.62 -10.16 -6.54
N LEU A 106 7.35 -10.15 -6.87
CA LEU A 106 6.43 -9.04 -6.63
C LEU A 106 5.47 -9.41 -5.50
N PHE A 107 5.17 -8.43 -4.65
CA PHE A 107 4.16 -8.56 -3.61
C PHE A 107 3.26 -7.32 -3.62
N PHE A 108 1.97 -7.50 -3.70
CA PHE A 108 1.00 -6.41 -3.71
C PHE A 108 0.19 -6.40 -2.42
N VAL A 109 0.29 -5.29 -1.67
CA VAL A 109 -0.54 -5.02 -0.50
C VAL A 109 -1.83 -4.36 -0.98
N PRO A 110 -3.00 -4.99 -0.79
CA PRO A 110 -4.27 -4.38 -1.17
C PRO A 110 -4.59 -3.15 -0.33
N LYS A 111 -5.33 -2.22 -0.91
CA LYS A 111 -5.75 -1.00 -0.24
C LYS A 111 -6.72 -1.30 0.88
N ASN A 112 -6.37 -0.95 2.10
CA ASN A 112 -7.20 -1.09 3.29
C ASN A 112 -6.95 0.04 4.28
N THR A 113 -7.88 0.26 5.19
CA THR A 113 -7.78 1.25 6.28
C THR A 113 -8.17 0.60 7.60
N SER A 114 -7.45 0.92 8.67
CA SER A 114 -7.79 0.46 10.02
C SER A 114 -7.50 1.54 11.05
N LEU A 115 -8.32 1.64 12.08
CA LEU A 115 -8.04 2.46 13.26
C LEU A 115 -7.00 1.82 14.17
N GLU A 116 -6.94 0.48 14.19
CA GLU A 116 -5.96 -0.27 14.98
C GLU A 116 -4.90 -0.91 14.07
N PRO A 117 -3.65 -1.02 14.53
CA PRO A 117 -2.61 -1.74 13.81
C PRO A 117 -3.02 -3.19 13.56
N LEU A 118 -3.11 -3.57 12.29
CA LEU A 118 -3.38 -4.96 11.90
C LEU A 118 -2.09 -5.80 12.03
N THR A 119 -2.27 -7.07 12.35
CA THR A 119 -1.18 -8.06 12.48
C THR A 119 -1.03 -8.93 11.23
N ASP A 120 -2.02 -8.92 10.33
CA ASP A 120 -1.99 -9.60 9.04
C ASP A 120 -2.56 -8.71 7.94
N ILE A 121 -2.21 -9.03 6.68
CA ILE A 121 -2.71 -8.29 5.53
C ILE A 121 -4.10 -8.82 5.18
N GLU A 122 -5.09 -7.99 5.40
CA GLU A 122 -6.45 -8.26 4.96
C GLU A 122 -6.62 -7.96 3.47
N VAL A 123 -7.38 -8.81 2.78
CA VAL A 123 -7.78 -8.59 1.39
C VAL A 123 -9.24 -8.15 1.37
N PRO A 124 -9.53 -6.83 1.27
CA PRO A 124 -10.90 -6.33 1.31
C PRO A 124 -11.76 -6.85 0.15
N GLN A 125 -13.05 -6.97 0.40
CA GLN A 125 -14.02 -7.27 -0.66
C GLN A 125 -13.95 -6.21 -1.76
N GLY A 126 -13.96 -6.65 -3.02
CA GLY A 126 -13.82 -5.77 -4.17
C GLY A 126 -12.37 -5.47 -4.58
N THR A 127 -11.39 -6.07 -3.90
CA THR A 127 -9.99 -6.03 -4.36
C THR A 127 -9.88 -6.65 -5.76
N SER A 128 -9.24 -5.94 -6.69
CA SER A 128 -8.97 -6.49 -8.02
C SER A 128 -7.98 -7.65 -7.93
N ASN A 129 -8.32 -8.80 -8.52
CA ASN A 129 -7.51 -10.00 -8.50
C ASN A 129 -7.09 -10.43 -7.07
N PRO A 130 -8.06 -10.68 -6.18
CA PRO A 130 -7.79 -10.98 -4.76
C PRO A 130 -6.90 -12.21 -4.58
N GLU A 131 -6.94 -13.16 -5.51
CA GLU A 131 -6.09 -14.35 -5.52
C GLU A 131 -4.59 -14.06 -5.73
N ARG A 132 -4.25 -12.86 -6.19
CA ARG A 132 -2.87 -12.38 -6.43
C ARG A 132 -2.40 -11.39 -5.35
N ALA A 133 -3.30 -10.85 -4.57
CA ALA A 133 -3.00 -9.94 -3.48
C ALA A 133 -2.42 -10.68 -2.27
N ALA A 134 -1.67 -9.96 -1.45
CA ALA A 134 -1.08 -10.45 -0.19
C ALA A 134 -0.24 -11.74 -0.34
N ARG A 135 0.43 -11.92 -1.47
CA ARG A 135 1.33 -13.05 -1.72
C ARG A 135 2.49 -12.71 -2.63
N TRP A 136 3.58 -13.44 -2.49
CA TRP A 136 4.70 -13.37 -3.41
C TRP A 136 4.37 -14.07 -4.71
N VAL A 137 4.59 -13.39 -5.84
CA VAL A 137 4.47 -13.93 -7.20
C VAL A 137 5.76 -13.71 -7.97
N LEU A 138 6.04 -14.56 -8.96
CA LEU A 138 7.13 -14.35 -9.90
C LEU A 138 6.88 -13.10 -10.74
N CYS A 139 7.95 -12.37 -11.07
CA CYS A 139 7.87 -11.32 -12.08
C CYS A 139 7.76 -11.97 -13.45
N THR A 140 6.56 -11.97 -14.00
CA THR A 140 6.26 -12.37 -15.36
C THR A 140 5.49 -11.26 -16.05
N PRO A 141 5.43 -11.20 -17.39
CA PRO A 141 4.62 -10.22 -18.11
C PRO A 141 3.17 -10.19 -17.62
N GLU A 142 2.59 -11.36 -17.36
CA GLU A 142 1.22 -11.45 -16.83
C GLU A 142 1.09 -10.84 -15.43
N MET A 143 1.96 -11.21 -14.49
CA MET A 143 1.89 -10.71 -13.12
C MET A 143 2.19 -9.23 -13.06
N LEU A 144 3.17 -8.74 -13.80
CA LEU A 144 3.50 -7.33 -13.87
C LEU A 144 2.32 -6.49 -14.39
N ALA A 145 1.58 -7.00 -15.40
CA ALA A 145 0.44 -6.30 -15.98
C ALA A 145 -0.87 -6.48 -15.21
N LYS A 146 -1.04 -7.57 -14.43
CA LYS A 146 -2.36 -7.97 -13.91
C LYS A 146 -2.40 -8.28 -12.42
N ILE A 147 -1.35 -8.01 -11.64
CA ILE A 147 -1.36 -8.28 -10.19
C ILE A 147 -2.48 -7.51 -9.49
N ASN A 148 -2.81 -6.35 -10.00
CA ASN A 148 -3.99 -5.55 -9.65
C ASN A 148 -4.61 -4.93 -10.93
N GLY A 149 -5.65 -4.11 -10.80
CA GLY A 149 -6.35 -3.52 -11.95
C GLY A 149 -5.49 -2.65 -12.88
N GLN A 150 -4.40 -2.06 -12.36
CA GLN A 150 -3.49 -1.16 -13.10
C GLN A 150 -2.11 -1.79 -13.41
N GLY A 151 -1.87 -3.03 -12.98
CA GLY A 151 -0.57 -3.65 -12.98
C GLY A 151 0.29 -3.24 -11.78
N PHE A 152 1.45 -3.86 -11.64
CA PHE A 152 2.39 -3.52 -10.58
C PHE A 152 2.98 -2.12 -10.77
N SER A 153 3.36 -1.45 -9.69
CA SER A 153 3.98 -0.11 -9.70
C SER A 153 5.11 -0.01 -10.73
N ALA A 154 5.01 0.93 -11.65
CA ALA A 154 6.07 1.18 -12.63
C ALA A 154 7.36 1.66 -11.93
N THR A 155 7.23 2.60 -10.98
CA THR A 155 8.38 3.11 -10.20
C THR A 155 9.08 1.98 -9.45
N ALA A 156 8.33 1.10 -8.78
CA ALA A 156 8.89 -0.03 -8.05
C ALA A 156 9.50 -1.09 -8.97
N TYR A 157 8.88 -1.35 -10.12
CA TYR A 157 9.39 -2.30 -11.10
C TYR A 157 10.72 -1.84 -11.71
N TYR A 158 10.80 -0.60 -12.20
CA TYR A 158 12.04 -0.08 -12.79
C TYR A 158 13.18 -0.04 -11.79
N PHE A 159 12.92 0.38 -10.55
CA PHE A 159 13.89 0.28 -9.48
C PHE A 159 14.38 -1.16 -9.28
N ALA A 160 13.45 -2.11 -9.17
CA ALA A 160 13.78 -3.52 -8.94
C ALA A 160 14.55 -4.13 -10.11
N ARG A 161 14.15 -3.86 -11.35
CA ARG A 161 14.83 -4.27 -12.58
C ARG A 161 16.28 -3.80 -12.61
N ASP A 162 16.50 -2.51 -12.35
CA ASP A 162 17.84 -1.91 -12.42
C ASP A 162 18.73 -2.41 -11.27
N MET A 163 18.19 -2.61 -10.07
CA MET A 163 18.89 -3.24 -8.95
C MET A 163 19.25 -4.70 -9.24
N ARG A 164 18.36 -5.45 -9.91
CA ARG A 164 18.62 -6.81 -10.36
C ARG A 164 19.74 -6.85 -11.40
N ALA A 165 19.71 -5.96 -12.39
CA ALA A 165 20.77 -5.85 -13.39
C ALA A 165 22.13 -5.52 -12.77
N ALA A 166 22.15 -4.63 -11.76
CA ALA A 166 23.38 -4.20 -11.10
C ALA A 166 24.04 -5.25 -10.23
N ASN A 167 23.25 -6.08 -9.51
CA ASN A 167 23.80 -6.98 -8.47
C ASN A 167 23.57 -8.49 -8.73
N GLY A 168 22.69 -8.87 -9.67
CA GLY A 168 22.41 -10.26 -10.05
C GLY A 168 21.77 -11.13 -8.93
N ARG A 169 21.33 -10.53 -7.81
CA ARG A 169 20.80 -11.26 -6.64
C ARG A 169 19.28 -11.40 -6.70
N PRO A 170 18.67 -12.40 -6.07
CA PRO A 170 17.23 -12.43 -5.87
C PRO A 170 16.75 -11.15 -5.18
N LEU A 171 15.63 -10.62 -5.64
CA LEU A 171 15.03 -9.40 -5.12
C LEU A 171 13.51 -9.57 -4.96
N GLY A 172 13.02 -9.15 -3.82
CA GLY A 172 11.60 -9.01 -3.57
C GLY A 172 11.22 -7.55 -3.42
N VAL A 173 10.16 -7.11 -4.08
CA VAL A 173 9.61 -5.77 -3.92
C VAL A 173 8.15 -5.83 -3.51
N ILE A 174 7.83 -5.14 -2.41
CA ILE A 174 6.50 -5.05 -1.83
C ILE A 174 5.93 -3.69 -2.20
N GLN A 175 4.88 -3.67 -3.02
CA GLN A 175 4.12 -2.45 -3.29
C GLN A 175 3.05 -2.26 -2.24
N SER A 176 3.16 -1.18 -1.45
CA SER A 176 2.16 -0.71 -0.49
C SER A 176 1.92 0.79 -0.73
N ALA A 177 1.06 1.14 -1.70
CA ALA A 177 0.86 2.51 -2.13
C ALA A 177 -0.61 2.82 -2.43
N TRP A 178 -1.02 4.08 -2.19
CA TRP A 178 -2.39 4.54 -2.45
C TRP A 178 -2.41 6.01 -2.89
N GLY A 179 -2.87 6.26 -4.11
CA GLY A 179 -2.95 7.61 -4.71
C GLY A 179 -3.89 8.54 -3.95
N GLY A 180 -3.53 9.83 -3.89
CA GLY A 180 -4.33 10.85 -3.21
C GLY A 180 -4.32 10.73 -1.69
N THR A 181 -3.23 10.19 -1.11
CA THR A 181 -3.09 10.03 0.34
C THR A 181 -2.04 10.96 0.92
N ARG A 182 -2.24 11.33 2.18
CA ARG A 182 -1.40 12.24 2.95
C ARG A 182 -0.42 11.49 3.83
N ALA A 183 0.71 12.11 4.15
CA ALA A 183 1.79 11.53 4.95
C ALA A 183 1.32 11.10 6.35
N GLU A 184 0.45 11.90 7.00
CA GLU A 184 -0.10 11.57 8.33
C GLU A 184 -0.88 10.25 8.37
N ALA A 185 -1.46 9.82 7.25
CA ALA A 185 -2.14 8.53 7.17
C ALA A 185 -1.17 7.34 7.19
N TRP A 186 0.06 7.55 6.73
CA TRP A 186 1.14 6.57 6.68
C TRP A 186 2.06 6.62 7.91
N THR A 187 1.85 7.58 8.83
CA THR A 187 2.65 7.73 10.05
C THR A 187 1.99 6.96 11.19
N SER A 188 2.77 6.19 11.95
CA SER A 188 2.24 5.49 13.13
C SER A 188 1.71 6.46 14.18
N LEU A 189 0.70 6.06 14.95
CA LEU A 189 0.18 6.88 16.05
C LEU A 189 1.27 7.19 17.07
N SER A 190 2.18 6.26 17.35
CA SER A 190 3.32 6.49 18.22
C SER A 190 4.27 7.54 17.67
N GLY A 191 4.53 7.56 16.35
CA GLY A 191 5.30 8.58 15.69
C GLY A 191 4.66 9.96 15.77
N LEU A 192 3.34 10.04 15.52
CA LEU A 192 2.59 11.30 15.67
C LEU A 192 2.62 11.84 17.09
N LYS A 193 2.51 10.98 18.11
CA LYS A 193 2.54 11.37 19.54
C LYS A 193 3.90 11.88 20.02
N GLN A 194 5.00 11.53 19.35
CA GLN A 194 6.33 11.99 19.76
C GLN A 194 6.59 13.46 19.43
N GLU A 195 5.74 14.08 18.63
CA GLU A 195 5.99 15.44 18.12
C GLU A 195 4.82 16.37 18.48
N PRO A 196 5.00 17.34 19.40
CA PRO A 196 3.92 18.25 19.82
C PRO A 196 3.29 19.03 18.65
N ALA A 197 4.06 19.37 17.62
CA ALA A 197 3.53 20.06 16.43
C ALA A 197 2.49 19.22 15.66
N LEU A 198 2.48 17.90 15.85
CA LEU A 198 1.54 16.96 15.21
C LEU A 198 0.34 16.59 16.08
N ALA A 199 0.17 17.22 17.25
CA ALA A 199 -0.90 16.88 18.20
C ALA A 199 -2.31 16.97 17.59
N HIS A 200 -2.53 17.84 16.61
CA HIS A 200 -3.81 17.97 15.92
C HIS A 200 -4.17 16.71 15.09
N TYR A 201 -3.18 15.96 14.57
CA TYR A 201 -3.42 14.67 13.93
C TYR A 201 -3.79 13.60 14.96
N VAL A 202 -3.18 13.64 16.15
CA VAL A 202 -3.55 12.74 17.25
C VAL A 202 -5.00 12.99 17.67
N ALA A 203 -5.39 14.26 17.86
CA ALA A 203 -6.76 14.62 18.17
C ALA A 203 -7.77 14.20 17.08
N ALA A 204 -7.38 14.33 15.79
CA ALA A 204 -8.19 13.86 14.68
C ALA A 204 -8.33 12.33 14.66
N TYR A 205 -7.28 11.59 14.98
CA TYR A 205 -7.33 10.14 15.14
C TYR A 205 -8.29 9.74 16.27
N GLU A 206 -8.14 10.31 17.46
CA GLU A 206 -9.00 10.03 18.62
C GLU A 206 -10.48 10.33 18.32
N LYS A 207 -10.74 11.43 17.61
CA LYS A 207 -12.09 11.74 17.13
C LYS A 207 -12.61 10.66 16.16
N ASN A 208 -11.77 10.16 15.23
CA ASN A 208 -12.17 9.09 14.33
C ASN A 208 -12.51 7.81 15.09
N VAL A 209 -11.70 7.42 16.09
CA VAL A 209 -11.98 6.26 16.96
C VAL A 209 -13.32 6.43 17.67
N LYS A 210 -13.56 7.60 18.29
CA LYS A 210 -14.80 7.90 19.02
C LYS A 210 -16.05 7.82 18.14
N ASP A 211 -15.98 8.38 16.93
CA ASP A 211 -17.14 8.53 16.05
C ASP A 211 -17.38 7.26 15.20
N ASN A 212 -16.40 6.36 15.08
CA ASN A 212 -16.45 5.22 14.15
C ASN A 212 -17.64 4.27 14.36
N PRO A 213 -18.07 3.93 15.59
CA PRO A 213 -19.23 3.06 15.78
C PRO A 213 -20.51 3.62 15.15
N GLU A 214 -20.78 4.92 15.30
CA GLU A 214 -21.93 5.59 14.68
C GLU A 214 -21.79 5.63 13.14
N ILE A 215 -20.57 5.93 12.66
CA ILE A 215 -20.29 5.96 11.23
C ILE A 215 -20.52 4.58 10.61
N LEU A 216 -19.99 3.51 11.20
CA LEU A 216 -20.19 2.13 10.73
C LEU A 216 -21.68 1.78 10.66
N ALA A 217 -22.45 2.12 11.68
CA ALA A 217 -23.89 1.83 11.74
C ALA A 217 -24.68 2.58 10.65
N THR A 218 -24.29 3.81 10.31
CA THR A 218 -25.05 4.69 9.41
C THR A 218 -24.49 4.73 7.98
N TYR A 219 -23.27 4.32 7.76
CA TYR A 219 -22.56 4.44 6.47
C TYR A 219 -23.28 3.75 5.30
N PRO A 220 -23.78 2.50 5.43
CA PRO A 220 -24.44 1.83 4.31
C PRO A 220 -25.63 2.63 3.77
N GLN A 221 -26.44 3.19 4.66
CA GLN A 221 -27.60 4.00 4.28
C GLN A 221 -27.17 5.34 3.68
N LYS A 222 -26.23 6.06 4.32
CA LYS A 222 -25.70 7.33 3.82
C LYS A 222 -24.99 7.17 2.46
N GLN A 223 -24.31 6.06 2.23
CA GLN A 223 -23.69 5.77 0.94
C GLN A 223 -24.74 5.57 -0.16
N LYS A 224 -25.82 4.84 0.14
CA LYS A 224 -26.91 4.65 -0.81
C LYS A 224 -27.58 5.99 -1.17
N GLU A 225 -27.89 6.80 -0.17
CA GLU A 225 -28.46 8.14 -0.37
C GLU A 225 -27.54 9.05 -1.22
N PHE A 226 -26.26 9.00 -0.95
CA PHE A 226 -25.24 9.72 -1.73
C PHE A 226 -25.20 9.24 -3.19
N ASP A 227 -25.19 7.92 -3.42
CA ASP A 227 -25.16 7.36 -4.79
C ASP A 227 -26.41 7.72 -5.59
N GLU A 228 -27.57 7.78 -4.93
CA GLU A 228 -28.82 8.24 -5.54
C GLU A 228 -28.77 9.74 -5.86
N ALA A 229 -28.31 10.56 -4.92
CA ALA A 229 -28.16 12.00 -5.10
C ALA A 229 -27.14 12.35 -6.21
N VAL A 230 -26.03 11.61 -6.29
CA VAL A 230 -25.04 11.79 -7.37
C VAL A 230 -25.62 11.39 -8.74
N ARG A 231 -26.34 10.28 -8.81
CA ARG A 231 -27.02 9.88 -10.07
C ARG A 231 -27.98 10.95 -10.57
N GLU A 232 -28.73 11.56 -9.66
CA GLU A 232 -29.66 12.64 -10.02
C GLU A 232 -28.92 13.93 -10.41
N TRP A 233 -27.86 14.27 -9.67
CA TRP A 233 -26.99 15.40 -10.00
C TRP A 233 -26.33 15.22 -11.39
N ASP A 234 -25.84 14.04 -11.71
CA ASP A 234 -25.23 13.71 -13.00
C ASP A 234 -26.22 13.84 -14.16
N LYS A 235 -27.50 13.49 -13.96
CA LYS A 235 -28.55 13.66 -14.98
C LYS A 235 -28.90 15.12 -15.22
N THR A 236 -28.90 15.95 -14.20
CA THR A 236 -29.45 17.33 -14.24
C THR A 236 -28.37 18.39 -14.43
N VAL A 237 -27.24 18.25 -13.76
CA VAL A 237 -26.12 19.22 -13.73
C VAL A 237 -24.84 18.67 -14.32
N GLY A 238 -24.59 17.40 -14.12
CA GLY A 238 -23.30 16.77 -14.43
C GLY A 238 -22.95 16.82 -15.91
N LYS A 239 -23.93 16.69 -16.80
CA LYS A 239 -23.71 16.79 -18.27
C LYS A 239 -23.23 18.19 -18.67
N GLU A 240 -23.91 19.22 -18.20
CA GLU A 240 -23.55 20.64 -18.47
C GLU A 240 -22.15 20.93 -17.85
N TRP A 241 -21.94 20.47 -16.64
CA TRP A 241 -20.67 20.62 -15.95
C TRP A 241 -19.51 19.94 -16.68
N ASN A 242 -19.67 18.69 -17.11
CA ASN A 242 -18.66 17.98 -17.88
C ASN A 242 -18.33 18.65 -19.20
N GLN A 243 -19.33 19.22 -19.87
CA GLN A 243 -19.12 19.98 -21.09
C GLN A 243 -18.34 21.28 -20.81
N ALA A 244 -18.74 22.04 -19.79
CA ALA A 244 -18.05 23.27 -19.39
C ALA A 244 -16.58 23.00 -18.98
N GLN A 245 -16.29 21.86 -18.33
CA GLN A 245 -14.93 21.44 -18.01
C GLN A 245 -14.09 21.16 -19.26
N LYS A 246 -14.63 20.48 -20.26
CA LYS A 246 -13.95 20.22 -21.53
C LYS A 246 -13.62 21.51 -22.26
N GLU A 247 -14.57 22.41 -22.36
CA GLU A 247 -14.40 23.72 -23.00
C GLU A 247 -13.34 24.56 -22.27
N TRP A 248 -13.38 24.54 -20.94
CA TRP A 248 -12.37 25.21 -20.12
C TRP A 248 -10.97 24.62 -20.31
N ALA A 249 -10.83 23.29 -20.38
CA ALA A 249 -9.54 22.65 -20.62
C ALA A 249 -8.93 23.06 -21.97
N ILE A 250 -9.75 23.16 -23.02
CA ILE A 250 -9.34 23.66 -24.34
C ILE A 250 -8.90 25.12 -24.24
N ALA A 251 -9.69 25.95 -23.54
CA ALA A 251 -9.38 27.37 -23.35
C ALA A 251 -8.08 27.60 -22.55
N VAL A 252 -7.79 26.75 -21.54
CA VAL A 252 -6.53 26.77 -20.80
C VAL A 252 -5.35 26.48 -21.72
N GLN A 253 -5.44 25.44 -22.55
CA GLN A 253 -4.38 25.10 -23.51
C GLN A 253 -4.12 26.24 -24.50
N ALA A 254 -5.18 26.84 -25.04
CA ALA A 254 -5.09 27.98 -25.95
C ALA A 254 -4.47 29.23 -25.28
N ALA A 255 -4.83 29.52 -24.03
CA ALA A 255 -4.25 30.62 -23.25
C ALA A 255 -2.75 30.38 -22.98
N GLN A 256 -2.36 29.15 -22.59
CA GLN A 256 -0.95 28.79 -22.41
C GLN A 256 -0.13 28.95 -23.69
N ALA A 257 -0.65 28.48 -24.83
CA ALA A 257 0.01 28.63 -26.12
C ALA A 257 0.17 30.11 -26.54
N ALA A 258 -0.75 30.98 -26.10
CA ALA A 258 -0.74 32.43 -26.38
C ALA A 258 0.00 33.25 -25.31
N GLY A 259 0.64 32.64 -24.30
CA GLY A 259 1.30 33.32 -23.19
C GLY A 259 0.35 34.11 -22.28
N LYS A 260 -0.96 33.79 -22.29
CA LYS A 260 -2.00 34.48 -21.51
C LYS A 260 -2.34 33.70 -20.22
N PRO A 261 -2.82 34.37 -19.16
CA PRO A 261 -3.30 33.69 -17.96
C PRO A 261 -4.47 32.75 -18.28
N ALA A 262 -4.54 31.62 -17.59
CA ALA A 262 -5.63 30.66 -17.72
C ALA A 262 -6.98 31.31 -17.34
N PRO A 263 -8.09 31.02 -18.07
CA PRO A 263 -9.41 31.50 -17.70
C PRO A 263 -9.85 30.88 -16.36
N PRO A 264 -10.77 31.56 -15.63
CA PRO A 264 -11.28 31.03 -14.36
C PRO A 264 -11.97 29.68 -14.57
N LYS A 265 -11.74 28.77 -13.64
CA LYS A 265 -12.34 27.43 -13.67
C LYS A 265 -13.86 27.54 -13.49
N PRO A 266 -14.69 26.93 -14.37
CA PRO A 266 -16.12 26.95 -14.22
C PRO A 266 -16.53 26.26 -12.90
N GLN A 267 -17.66 26.68 -12.33
CA GLN A 267 -18.30 26.05 -11.18
C GLN A 267 -19.64 25.46 -11.59
N PRO A 268 -20.06 24.31 -11.08
CA PRO A 268 -21.39 23.79 -11.36
C PRO A 268 -22.43 24.69 -10.70
N ARG A 269 -23.58 24.87 -11.35
CA ARG A 269 -24.72 25.68 -10.82
C ARG A 269 -25.27 25.13 -9.51
N VAL A 270 -25.16 23.83 -9.28
CA VAL A 270 -25.47 23.14 -8.02
C VAL A 270 -24.25 22.32 -7.64
N PRO A 271 -23.70 22.50 -6.43
CA PRO A 271 -22.58 21.71 -5.96
C PRO A 271 -22.89 20.20 -6.02
N ARG A 272 -21.89 19.40 -6.33
CA ARG A 272 -22.02 17.94 -6.25
C ARG A 272 -22.31 17.54 -4.79
N PRO A 273 -23.18 16.56 -4.54
CA PRO A 273 -23.42 16.06 -3.19
C PRO A 273 -22.11 15.72 -2.46
N PRO A 274 -21.97 16.09 -1.18
CA PRO A 274 -20.77 15.78 -0.41
C PRO A 274 -20.68 14.28 -0.13
N ASN A 275 -19.48 13.71 -0.21
CA ASN A 275 -19.27 12.32 0.14
C ASN A 275 -19.60 12.07 1.62
N PRO A 276 -20.26 10.98 1.97
CA PRO A 276 -20.46 10.60 3.36
C PRO A 276 -19.11 10.35 4.05
N ARG A 277 -19.06 10.60 5.34
CA ARG A 277 -17.90 10.30 6.15
C ARG A 277 -17.66 8.80 6.16
N LYS A 278 -16.49 8.38 5.72
CA LYS A 278 -16.13 6.96 5.61
C LYS A 278 -15.82 6.36 6.98
N PRO A 279 -16.12 5.06 7.18
CA PRO A 279 -15.61 4.32 8.33
C PRO A 279 -14.09 4.46 8.46
N ASN A 280 -13.59 4.34 9.67
CA ASN A 280 -12.18 4.47 10.01
C ASN A 280 -11.54 5.84 9.63
N GLY A 281 -12.32 6.85 9.27
CA GLY A 281 -11.79 8.14 8.79
C GLY A 281 -11.29 8.13 7.34
N GLY A 282 -11.45 7.01 6.63
CA GLY A 282 -11.05 6.82 5.24
C GLY A 282 -9.52 6.74 5.05
N ASN A 283 -9.10 6.85 3.80
CA ASN A 283 -7.68 6.69 3.40
C ASN A 283 -6.78 7.89 3.74
N ASN A 284 -7.33 8.96 4.29
CA ASN A 284 -6.57 10.14 4.77
C ASN A 284 -6.70 10.36 6.29
N GLY A 285 -7.35 9.43 7.00
CA GLY A 285 -7.35 9.45 8.47
C GLY A 285 -5.94 9.20 9.00
N PRO A 286 -5.48 9.98 10.02
CA PRO A 286 -4.16 9.78 10.60
C PRO A 286 -3.94 8.32 11.03
N SER A 287 -2.77 7.77 10.74
CA SER A 287 -2.33 6.38 11.01
C SER A 287 -3.09 5.27 10.29
N ASN A 288 -4.18 5.54 9.57
CA ASN A 288 -5.06 4.51 9.03
C ASN A 288 -4.39 3.59 8.00
N LEU A 289 -3.53 4.15 7.16
CA LEU A 289 -2.78 3.37 6.16
C LEU A 289 -1.57 2.69 6.78
N PHE A 290 -0.91 3.35 7.75
CA PHE A 290 0.11 2.68 8.53
C PHE A 290 -0.47 1.41 9.19
N ASN A 291 -1.59 1.54 9.86
CA ASN A 291 -2.22 0.43 10.59
C ASN A 291 -2.59 -0.74 9.69
N ALA A 292 -3.12 -0.48 8.49
CA ALA A 292 -3.64 -1.52 7.61
C ALA A 292 -2.63 -2.04 6.57
N MET A 293 -1.70 -1.19 6.13
CA MET A 293 -0.85 -1.48 4.96
C MET A 293 0.65 -1.53 5.25
N ILE A 294 1.08 -1.06 6.43
CA ILE A 294 2.48 -1.11 6.88
C ILE A 294 2.64 -2.00 8.11
N SER A 295 1.80 -1.81 9.13
CA SER A 295 1.87 -2.60 10.38
C SER A 295 1.92 -4.12 10.15
N PRO A 296 1.12 -4.71 9.25
CA PRO A 296 1.20 -6.15 8.97
C PRO A 296 2.53 -6.64 8.39
N LEU A 297 3.32 -5.72 7.84
CA LEU A 297 4.66 -6.03 7.31
C LEU A 297 5.73 -6.04 8.38
N ILE A 298 5.45 -5.48 9.54
CA ILE A 298 6.36 -5.43 10.68
C ILE A 298 6.28 -6.75 11.41
N PRO A 299 7.00 -7.72 11.48
CA PRO A 299 8.42 -7.76 11.72
C PRO A 299 9.29 -8.26 10.53
N LEU A 300 8.83 -8.13 9.31
CA LEU A 300 9.59 -8.56 8.14
C LEU A 300 10.91 -7.77 8.06
N SER A 301 12.03 -8.49 7.95
CA SER A 301 13.31 -7.84 7.69
C SER A 301 13.38 -7.37 6.24
N ILE A 302 13.77 -6.11 6.03
CA ILE A 302 13.89 -5.49 4.71
C ILE A 302 15.25 -4.84 4.51
N LYS A 303 15.63 -4.63 3.26
CA LYS A 303 16.83 -3.89 2.88
C LYS A 303 16.62 -2.39 3.00
N GLY A 304 15.44 -1.93 2.64
CA GLY A 304 15.09 -0.52 2.68
C GLY A 304 13.72 -0.22 2.11
N VAL A 305 13.41 1.06 2.06
CA VAL A 305 12.15 1.60 1.55
C VAL A 305 12.45 2.57 0.41
N ILE A 306 11.70 2.49 -0.66
CA ILE A 306 11.59 3.57 -1.65
C ILE A 306 10.25 4.25 -1.45
N TRP A 307 10.29 5.57 -1.25
CA TRP A 307 9.12 6.38 -0.89
C TRP A 307 8.87 7.47 -1.93
N TYR A 308 7.62 7.55 -2.44
CA TYR A 308 7.23 8.62 -3.36
C TYR A 308 5.88 9.20 -2.95
N GLN A 309 5.92 10.29 -2.18
CA GLN A 309 4.76 11.00 -1.65
C GLN A 309 5.15 12.44 -1.31
N GLY A 310 4.21 13.37 -1.29
CA GLY A 310 4.41 14.77 -0.89
C GLY A 310 3.42 15.70 -1.57
N GLU A 311 2.96 15.38 -2.75
CA GLU A 311 2.11 16.24 -3.58
C GLU A 311 0.79 16.60 -2.87
N PHE A 312 0.20 15.66 -2.14
CA PHE A 312 -1.07 15.90 -1.45
C PHE A 312 -0.92 16.70 -0.14
N ASN A 313 0.30 16.82 0.38
CA ASN A 313 0.63 17.65 1.54
C ASN A 313 1.16 19.04 1.14
N SER A 314 1.43 19.32 -0.15
CA SER A 314 2.04 20.59 -0.61
C SER A 314 1.13 21.81 -0.48
N GLY A 315 -0.18 21.64 -0.34
CA GLY A 315 -1.19 22.71 -0.39
C GLY A 315 -1.51 23.42 0.93
N GLY A 316 -0.65 23.37 1.97
CA GLY A 316 -0.92 24.06 3.26
C GLY A 316 -0.12 23.56 4.44
N SER A 317 0.19 22.28 4.49
CA SER A 317 0.98 21.65 5.55
C SER A 317 2.44 21.43 5.17
N GLY A 318 2.97 22.16 4.17
CA GLY A 318 4.35 21.99 3.69
C GLY A 318 5.42 22.17 4.77
N LYS A 319 5.17 23.04 5.77
CA LYS A 319 6.05 23.21 6.93
C LYS A 319 6.07 21.98 7.84
N GLU A 320 4.99 21.23 7.91
CA GLU A 320 4.87 20.02 8.73
C GLU A 320 5.41 18.78 8.01
N CYS A 321 5.56 18.83 6.67
CA CYS A 321 6.00 17.66 5.88
C CYS A 321 7.36 17.14 6.34
N ALA A 322 8.32 18.01 6.65
CA ALA A 322 9.63 17.59 7.14
C ALA A 322 9.55 16.87 8.49
N THR A 323 8.69 17.38 9.38
CA THR A 323 8.44 16.77 10.69
C THR A 323 7.71 15.44 10.56
N LEU A 324 6.64 15.38 9.78
CA LEU A 324 5.92 14.15 9.48
C LEU A 324 6.84 13.09 8.88
N PHE A 325 7.63 13.47 7.88
CA PHE A 325 8.53 12.54 7.20
C PHE A 325 9.54 11.92 8.17
N SER A 326 10.13 12.73 9.07
CA SER A 326 11.08 12.24 10.07
C SER A 326 10.46 11.32 11.13
N ARG A 327 9.14 11.29 11.25
CA ARG A 327 8.39 10.43 12.19
C ARG A 327 7.73 9.22 11.51
N MET A 328 7.68 9.22 10.20
CA MET A 328 7.14 8.13 9.39
C MET A 328 8.21 7.05 9.12
N VAL A 329 9.45 7.45 8.99
CA VAL A 329 10.63 6.59 8.78
C VAL A 329 11.22 6.19 10.15
#